data_57e24ea574736937b73e9ed6fc53e9b3
#
_entry.id   57e24ea574736937b73e9ed6fc53e9b3
#
_cell.length_a   1.000
_cell.length_b   1.000
_cell.length_c   1.000
_cell.angle_alpha   90.00
_cell.angle_beta   90.00
_cell.angle_gamma   90.00
#
_symmetry.space_group_name_H-M   'P 1'
#
loop_
_entity.id
_entity.type
_entity.pdbx_description
1 polymer ?
#
loop_
_entity_poly.entity_id
_entity_poly.type
_entity_poly.pdbx_seq_one_letter_code
_entity_poly.pdbx_strand_id
1 'polypeptide(L)'
;MSWFYEGNLVEEIDPKYCGFVYLITNHLNGRKYIGKKLLQFKKTKQVKGKKKRFFVESDWKSYYGSNQELNGDVKVHGEDNFKREILKLCIKKGELSYYEAKYQFEYDVLYYPEKFYNAWIMVKIRRSHILTKALLSERTDIQ
;
A
#
# COMPACT_ATOMS: atom_id res chain seq x y z
N MET A 1 14.20 -10.65 -0.47
CA MET A 1 14.32 -9.50 0.44
C MET A 1 13.01 -9.29 1.15
N SER A 2 13.10 -8.77 2.34
CA SER A 2 11.96 -8.75 3.26
C SER A 2 11.29 -7.39 3.34
N TRP A 3 10.07 -7.39 3.87
CA TRP A 3 9.38 -6.19 4.27
C TRP A 3 9.75 -5.83 5.71
N PHE A 4 9.72 -4.53 6.03
CA PHE A 4 9.93 -4.03 7.38
C PHE A 4 8.72 -3.21 7.82
N TYR A 5 8.38 -3.31 9.10
CA TYR A 5 7.35 -2.49 9.71
C TYR A 5 7.87 -1.96 11.05
N GLU A 6 7.87 -0.63 11.18
CA GLU A 6 8.42 0.03 12.37
C GLU A 6 9.84 -0.45 12.71
N GLY A 7 10.64 -0.67 11.68
CA GLY A 7 12.02 -1.12 11.82
C GLY A 7 12.22 -2.62 12.01
N ASN A 8 11.14 -3.38 12.15
CA ASN A 8 11.20 -4.82 12.39
C ASN A 8 10.91 -5.61 11.12
N LEU A 9 11.60 -6.73 10.98
CA LEU A 9 11.39 -7.65 9.87
C LEU A 9 9.99 -8.25 9.95
N VAL A 10 9.29 -8.30 8.81
CA VAL A 10 7.95 -8.86 8.71
C VAL A 10 7.98 -10.08 7.80
N GLU A 11 7.64 -11.24 8.36
CA GLU A 11 7.53 -12.48 7.59
C GLU A 11 6.08 -12.85 7.33
N GLU A 12 5.20 -12.57 8.29
CA GLU A 12 3.78 -12.83 8.20
C GLU A 12 2.98 -11.64 8.71
N ILE A 13 1.77 -11.46 8.20
CA ILE A 13 0.87 -10.39 8.60
C ILE A 13 -0.47 -11.02 9.01
N ASP A 14 -1.04 -10.55 10.13
CA ASP A 14 -2.32 -10.99 10.61
C ASP A 14 -3.38 -10.85 9.50
N PRO A 15 -4.14 -11.91 9.19
CA PRO A 15 -5.13 -11.87 8.12
C PRO A 15 -6.32 -10.93 8.36
N LYS A 16 -6.44 -10.34 9.55
CA LYS A 16 -7.44 -9.30 9.79
C LYS A 16 -7.20 -8.05 8.94
N TYR A 17 -5.97 -7.82 8.52
CA TYR A 17 -5.63 -6.69 7.65
C TYR A 17 -5.91 -7.05 6.20
N CYS A 18 -6.54 -6.12 5.47
CA CYS A 18 -6.77 -6.33 4.04
C CYS A 18 -5.56 -5.97 3.19
N GLY A 19 -4.69 -5.10 3.71
CA GLY A 19 -3.53 -4.64 2.97
C GLY A 19 -2.73 -3.62 3.74
N PHE A 20 -1.76 -3.04 3.06
CA PHE A 20 -0.89 -2.04 3.66
C PHE A 20 -0.47 -0.98 2.65
N VAL A 21 -0.17 0.21 3.18
CA VAL A 21 0.50 1.27 2.44
C VAL A 21 2.00 1.10 2.67
N TYR A 22 2.78 1.25 1.62
CA TYR A 22 4.22 0.97 1.68
C TYR A 22 5.05 2.08 1.07
N LEU A 23 6.32 2.05 1.45
CA LEU A 23 7.37 2.90 0.90
C LEU A 23 8.51 2.00 0.43
N ILE A 24 8.87 2.12 -0.84
CA ILE A 24 10.04 1.43 -1.38
C ILE A 24 11.10 2.46 -1.69
N THR A 25 12.31 2.22 -1.21
CA THR A 25 13.44 3.13 -1.39
C THR A 25 14.53 2.45 -2.20
N ASN A 26 14.97 3.12 -3.27
CA ASN A 26 16.16 2.72 -4.02
C ASN A 26 17.37 3.35 -3.35
N HIS A 27 18.22 2.51 -2.75
CA HIS A 27 19.39 3.00 -2.02
C HIS A 27 20.49 3.57 -2.92
N LEU A 28 20.44 3.30 -4.22
CA LEU A 28 21.46 3.80 -5.15
C LEU A 28 21.29 5.28 -5.46
N ASN A 29 20.05 5.76 -5.50
CA ASN A 29 19.78 7.15 -5.84
C ASN A 29 18.86 7.86 -4.85
N GLY A 30 18.34 7.16 -3.85
CA GLY A 30 17.43 7.71 -2.85
C GLY A 30 16.00 7.88 -3.32
N ARG A 31 15.67 7.51 -4.55
CA ARG A 31 14.28 7.64 -5.05
C ARG A 31 13.35 6.67 -4.36
N LYS A 32 12.12 7.11 -4.16
CA LYS A 32 11.12 6.37 -3.39
C LYS A 32 9.82 6.20 -4.17
N TYR A 33 9.04 5.23 -3.76
CA TYR A 33 7.70 5.01 -4.29
C TYR A 33 6.75 4.68 -3.15
N ILE A 34 5.62 5.36 -3.12
CA ILE A 34 4.55 5.10 -2.15
C ILE A 34 3.37 4.48 -2.88
N GLY A 35 2.92 3.34 -2.41
CA GLY A 35 1.80 2.62 -3.00
C GLY A 35 1.04 1.84 -1.95
N LYS A 36 0.08 1.06 -2.42
CA LYS A 36 -0.70 0.15 -1.57
C LYS A 36 -0.65 -1.25 -2.13
N LYS A 37 -0.82 -2.23 -1.25
CA LYS A 37 -0.85 -3.64 -1.64
C LYS A 37 -1.90 -4.39 -0.85
N LEU A 38 -2.72 -5.16 -1.55
CA LEU A 38 -3.63 -6.08 -0.89
C LEU A 38 -2.87 -7.33 -0.46
N LEU A 39 -3.21 -7.83 0.72
CA LEU A 39 -2.64 -9.08 1.23
C LEU A 39 -3.30 -10.30 0.63
N GLN A 40 -4.55 -10.15 0.17
CA GLN A 40 -5.33 -11.25 -0.37
C GLN A 40 -6.04 -10.80 -1.62
N PHE A 41 -6.13 -11.69 -2.58
CA PHE A 41 -6.94 -11.48 -3.76
C PHE A 41 -8.27 -12.20 -3.61
N LYS A 42 -9.34 -11.54 -4.05
CA LYS A 42 -10.67 -12.13 -4.10
C LYS A 42 -10.84 -12.84 -5.43
N LYS A 43 -11.16 -14.13 -5.37
CA LYS A 43 -11.42 -14.94 -6.56
C LYS A 43 -12.82 -15.52 -6.50
N THR A 44 -13.37 -15.85 -7.66
CA THR A 44 -14.67 -16.52 -7.77
C THR A 44 -14.46 -17.89 -8.38
N LYS A 45 -15.23 -18.86 -7.87
CA LYS A 45 -15.23 -20.22 -8.38
C LYS A 45 -16.66 -20.64 -8.60
N GLN A 46 -16.93 -21.29 -9.73
CA GLN A 46 -18.26 -21.82 -10.00
C GLN A 46 -18.36 -23.21 -9.39
N VAL A 47 -19.32 -23.37 -8.48
CA VAL A 47 -19.59 -24.65 -7.82
C VAL A 47 -21.06 -24.94 -7.94
N LYS A 48 -21.42 -26.06 -8.58
CA LYS A 48 -22.82 -26.49 -8.80
C LYS A 48 -23.69 -25.38 -9.39
N GLY A 49 -23.16 -24.67 -10.41
CA GLY A 49 -23.89 -23.59 -11.07
C GLY A 49 -23.95 -22.27 -10.31
N LYS A 50 -23.37 -22.19 -9.13
CA LYS A 50 -23.34 -20.97 -8.32
C LYS A 50 -21.93 -20.43 -8.22
N LYS A 51 -21.80 -19.10 -8.22
CA LYS A 51 -20.52 -18.44 -8.01
C LYS A 51 -20.26 -18.36 -6.53
N LYS A 52 -19.11 -18.89 -6.09
CA LYS A 52 -18.61 -18.72 -4.73
C LYS A 52 -17.37 -17.85 -4.75
N ARG A 53 -17.30 -16.92 -3.80
CA ARG A 53 -16.15 -16.06 -3.60
C ARG A 53 -15.22 -16.69 -2.55
N PHE A 54 -13.94 -16.59 -2.81
CA PHE A 54 -12.93 -17.03 -1.85
C PHE A 54 -11.71 -16.12 -1.95
N PHE A 55 -10.88 -16.13 -0.91
CA PHE A 55 -9.67 -15.31 -0.85
C PHE A 55 -8.44 -16.19 -0.95
N VAL A 56 -7.45 -15.71 -1.69
CA VAL A 56 -6.13 -16.34 -1.77
C VAL A 56 -5.08 -15.30 -1.39
N GLU A 57 -3.98 -15.77 -0.81
CA GLU A 57 -2.86 -14.89 -0.51
C GLU A 57 -2.36 -14.24 -1.80
N SER A 58 -2.08 -12.93 -1.75
CA SER A 58 -1.52 -12.22 -2.87
C SER A 58 -0.01 -12.47 -2.96
N ASP A 59 0.62 -11.88 -3.96
CA ASP A 59 2.07 -11.94 -4.17
C ASP A 59 2.82 -10.87 -3.34
N TRP A 60 2.25 -10.43 -2.22
CA TRP A 60 2.82 -9.32 -1.45
C TRP A 60 4.26 -9.57 -1.00
N LYS A 61 4.62 -10.81 -0.71
CA LYS A 61 5.98 -11.14 -0.23
C LYS A 61 7.06 -10.84 -1.25
N SER A 62 6.75 -10.98 -2.54
CA SER A 62 7.69 -10.75 -3.64
C SER A 62 7.45 -9.43 -4.39
N TYR A 63 6.53 -8.62 -3.92
CA TYR A 63 6.04 -7.45 -4.64
C TYR A 63 6.96 -6.23 -4.44
N TYR A 64 7.29 -5.57 -5.54
CA TYR A 64 8.13 -4.35 -5.57
C TYR A 64 7.42 -3.16 -6.19
N GLY A 65 6.10 -3.08 -6.05
CA GLY A 65 5.33 -1.95 -6.55
C GLY A 65 4.80 -2.15 -7.96
N SER A 66 3.94 -1.22 -8.37
CA SER A 66 3.27 -1.27 -9.68
C SER A 66 3.84 -0.28 -10.69
N ASN A 67 4.87 0.46 -10.33
CA ASN A 67 5.48 1.47 -11.21
C ASN A 67 6.50 0.81 -12.13
N GLN A 68 6.38 1.06 -13.44
CA GLN A 68 7.24 0.43 -14.43
C GLN A 68 8.70 0.84 -14.29
N GLU A 69 8.97 2.10 -14.01
CA GLU A 69 10.32 2.61 -13.84
C GLU A 69 10.99 1.97 -12.62
N LEU A 70 10.26 1.92 -11.51
CA LEU A 70 10.75 1.26 -10.30
C LEU A 70 11.06 -0.22 -10.56
N ASN A 71 10.13 -0.94 -11.19
CA ASN A 71 10.33 -2.35 -11.48
C ASN A 71 11.50 -2.59 -12.43
N GLY A 72 11.72 -1.68 -13.37
CA GLY A 72 12.87 -1.72 -14.25
C GLY A 72 14.18 -1.56 -13.47
N ASP A 73 14.21 -0.62 -12.54
CA ASP A 73 15.39 -0.39 -11.70
C ASP A 73 15.68 -1.58 -10.79
N VAL A 74 14.64 -2.21 -10.25
CA VAL A 74 14.80 -3.42 -9.42
C VAL A 74 15.45 -4.54 -10.23
N LYS A 75 15.01 -4.73 -11.48
CA LYS A 75 15.59 -5.76 -12.36
C LYS A 75 17.04 -5.48 -12.70
N VAL A 76 17.37 -4.22 -13.00
CA VAL A 76 18.70 -3.83 -13.43
C VAL A 76 19.69 -3.84 -12.26
N HIS A 77 19.29 -3.33 -11.10
CA HIS A 77 20.18 -3.10 -9.96
C HIS A 77 20.12 -4.19 -8.89
N GLY A 78 19.10 -5.04 -8.93
CA GLY A 78 18.93 -6.12 -7.96
C GLY A 78 18.14 -5.69 -6.74
N GLU A 79 17.40 -6.65 -6.18
CA GLU A 79 16.49 -6.44 -5.05
C GLU A 79 17.22 -5.95 -3.79
N ASP A 80 18.49 -6.31 -3.62
CA ASP A 80 19.27 -5.96 -2.44
C ASP A 80 19.48 -4.45 -2.27
N ASN A 81 19.32 -3.69 -3.35
CA ASN A 81 19.47 -2.24 -3.32
C ASN A 81 18.16 -1.51 -3.00
N PHE A 82 17.09 -2.24 -2.74
CA PHE A 82 15.76 -1.66 -2.48
C PHE A 82 15.25 -2.09 -1.13
N LYS A 83 14.82 -1.11 -0.34
CA LYS A 83 14.21 -1.36 0.96
C LYS A 83 12.70 -1.21 0.86
N ARG A 84 11.97 -2.18 1.37
CA ARG A 84 10.51 -2.17 1.40
C ARG A 84 10.03 -1.99 2.83
N GLU A 85 9.28 -0.92 3.06
CA GLU A 85 8.77 -0.59 4.39
C GLU A 85 7.24 -0.47 4.36
N ILE A 86 6.59 -1.05 5.35
CA ILE A 86 5.16 -0.89 5.55
C ILE A 86 4.95 0.37 6.38
N LEU A 87 4.15 1.30 5.84
CA LEU A 87 3.82 2.55 6.54
C LEU A 87 2.56 2.41 7.39
N LYS A 88 1.58 1.64 6.90
CA LYS A 88 0.29 1.52 7.56
C LYS A 88 -0.39 0.22 7.19
N LEU A 89 -0.77 -0.56 8.19
CA LEU A 89 -1.63 -1.74 8.00
C LEU A 89 -3.09 -1.30 8.08
N CYS A 90 -3.91 -1.74 7.15
CA CYS A 90 -5.30 -1.32 7.04
C CYS A 90 -6.25 -2.51 7.02
N ILE A 91 -7.39 -2.37 7.67
CA ILE A 91 -8.41 -3.42 7.76
C ILE A 91 -9.39 -3.35 6.59
N LYS A 92 -9.75 -2.13 6.17
CA LYS A 92 -10.73 -1.91 5.10
C LYS A 92 -10.06 -1.37 3.84
N LYS A 93 -10.56 -1.77 2.68
CA LYS A 93 -10.05 -1.29 1.39
C LYS A 93 -10.17 0.22 1.23
N GLY A 94 -11.27 0.81 1.68
CA GLY A 94 -11.44 2.26 1.62
C GLY A 94 -10.41 2.99 2.47
N GLU A 95 -10.14 2.47 3.66
CA GLU A 95 -9.09 2.99 4.54
C GLU A 95 -7.71 2.89 3.87
N LEU A 96 -7.44 1.76 3.23
CA LEU A 96 -6.18 1.55 2.51
C LEU A 96 -5.97 2.61 1.42
N SER A 97 -6.99 2.88 0.62
CA SER A 97 -6.92 3.92 -0.42
C SER A 97 -6.76 5.31 0.17
N TYR A 98 -7.44 5.58 1.28
CA TYR A 98 -7.33 6.85 1.98
C TYR A 98 -5.90 7.12 2.44
N TYR A 99 -5.29 6.17 3.12
CA TYR A 99 -3.93 6.34 3.64
C TYR A 99 -2.88 6.35 2.55
N GLU A 100 -3.06 5.60 1.48
CA GLU A 100 -2.16 5.70 0.33
C GLU A 100 -2.12 7.13 -0.19
N ALA A 101 -3.29 7.71 -0.48
CA ALA A 101 -3.37 9.09 -0.98
C ALA A 101 -2.83 10.08 0.03
N LYS A 102 -3.16 9.88 1.30
CA LYS A 102 -2.71 10.76 2.37
C LYS A 102 -1.19 10.83 2.45
N TYR A 103 -0.51 9.69 2.46
CA TYR A 103 0.95 9.66 2.47
C TYR A 103 1.54 10.27 1.20
N GLN A 104 0.93 10.00 0.04
CA GLN A 104 1.41 10.56 -1.22
C GLN A 104 1.34 12.09 -1.23
N PHE A 105 0.27 12.66 -0.69
CA PHE A 105 0.13 14.10 -0.54
C PHE A 105 1.07 14.67 0.51
N GLU A 106 1.19 14.02 1.65
CA GLU A 106 2.07 14.48 2.74
C GLU A 106 3.53 14.53 2.30
N TYR A 107 3.95 13.60 1.46
CA TYR A 107 5.32 13.56 0.96
C TYR A 107 5.52 14.36 -0.31
N ASP A 108 4.45 14.97 -0.84
CA ASP A 108 4.49 15.77 -2.08
C ASP A 108 5.14 15.02 -3.25
N VAL A 109 4.75 13.77 -3.43
CA VAL A 109 5.44 12.86 -4.36
C VAL A 109 5.44 13.37 -5.80
N LEU A 110 4.46 14.18 -6.20
CA LEU A 110 4.37 14.70 -7.57
C LEU A 110 5.23 15.94 -7.78
N TYR A 111 5.63 16.62 -6.70
CA TYR A 111 6.45 17.83 -6.82
C TYR A 111 7.94 17.55 -6.95
N TYR A 112 8.37 16.33 -6.63
CA TYR A 112 9.78 15.98 -6.59
C TYR A 112 10.06 14.73 -7.43
N PRO A 113 9.98 14.81 -8.78
CA PRO A 113 10.18 13.63 -9.63
C PRO A 113 11.59 13.02 -9.50
N GLU A 114 12.56 13.81 -9.08
CA GLU A 114 13.90 13.31 -8.82
C GLU A 114 13.99 12.50 -7.53
N LYS A 115 12.99 12.62 -6.66
CA LYS A 115 12.94 11.91 -5.37
C LYS A 115 11.94 10.78 -5.35
N PHE A 116 10.95 10.80 -6.23
CA PHE A 116 9.85 9.83 -6.22
C PHE A 116 9.58 9.29 -7.61
N TYR A 117 9.30 7.99 -7.67
CA TYR A 117 8.86 7.33 -8.89
C TYR A 117 7.38 7.63 -9.21
N ASN A 118 6.61 8.07 -8.22
CA ASN A 118 5.18 8.31 -8.36
C ASN A 118 4.88 9.32 -9.46
N ALA A 119 4.03 8.96 -10.41
CA ALA A 119 3.66 9.82 -11.55
C ALA A 119 2.25 10.39 -11.42
N TRP A 120 1.42 9.81 -10.57
CA TRP A 120 0.07 10.31 -10.31
C TRP A 120 -0.39 9.94 -8.91
N ILE A 121 -1.45 10.63 -8.46
CA ILE A 121 -2.19 10.24 -7.27
C ILE A 121 -3.63 10.04 -7.72
N MET A 122 -4.15 8.82 -7.56
CA MET A 122 -5.51 8.50 -7.93
C MET A 122 -6.26 8.04 -6.68
N VAL A 123 -7.31 8.77 -6.32
CA VAL A 123 -8.09 8.44 -5.14
C VAL A 123 -9.56 8.73 -5.39
N LYS A 124 -10.41 7.77 -5.00
CA LYS A 124 -11.84 7.94 -4.96
C LYS A 124 -12.32 7.36 -3.65
N ILE A 125 -12.57 8.23 -2.68
CA ILE A 125 -12.93 7.84 -1.32
C ILE A 125 -14.27 8.46 -0.96
N ARG A 126 -15.19 7.63 -0.47
CA ARG A 126 -16.50 8.08 -0.02
C ARG A 126 -16.49 8.24 1.49
N ARG A 127 -17.39 9.10 1.99
CA ARG A 127 -17.55 9.27 3.44
C ARG A 127 -17.80 7.95 4.15
N SER A 128 -18.52 7.02 3.53
CA SER A 128 -18.82 5.71 4.10
C SER A 128 -17.58 4.82 4.29
N HIS A 129 -16.46 5.14 3.63
CA HIS A 129 -15.22 4.38 3.75
C HIS A 129 -14.43 4.70 5.01
N ILE A 130 -14.77 5.81 5.68
CA ILE A 130 -14.04 6.28 6.85
C ILE A 130 -15.02 6.60 7.96
N LEU A 131 -14.52 6.63 9.19
CA LEU A 131 -15.27 7.15 10.30
C LEU A 131 -15.22 8.67 10.23
N THR A 132 -16.39 9.32 10.23
CA THR A 132 -16.44 10.77 10.26
C THR A 132 -15.99 11.28 11.62
N LYS A 133 -15.58 12.52 11.68
CA LYS A 133 -15.15 13.13 12.94
C LYS A 133 -16.27 13.15 13.98
N ALA A 134 -17.52 13.28 13.53
CA ALA A 134 -18.65 13.21 14.43
C ALA A 134 -18.76 11.82 15.09
N LEU A 135 -18.46 10.76 14.37
CA LEU A 135 -18.45 9.40 14.91
C LEU A 135 -17.23 9.14 15.79
N LEU A 136 -16.17 9.88 15.59
CA LEU A 136 -15.01 9.86 16.50
C LEU A 136 -15.29 10.67 17.75
N SER A 137 -16.47 11.18 17.84
CA SER A 137 -17.07 11.78 19.01
C SER A 137 -16.27 12.89 19.63
N GLU A 138 -16.25 12.95 20.82
CA GLU A 138 -15.60 13.83 21.75
C GLU A 138 -14.54 14.74 21.15
N ARG A 139 -14.29 14.62 19.89
CA ARG A 139 -13.38 15.48 19.17
C ARG A 139 -13.99 16.87 19.07
N THR A 140 -13.68 17.68 20.03
CA THR A 140 -14.16 19.06 20.08
C THR A 140 -13.13 20.06 19.59
N ASP A 141 -11.93 19.60 19.37
CA ASP A 141 -10.83 20.39 18.88
C ASP A 141 -10.84 20.56 17.36
N ILE A 142 -11.86 20.08 16.71
CA ILE A 142 -11.98 20.17 15.26
C ILE A 142 -12.43 21.54 14.86
N GLN A 143 -11.68 22.17 14.03
CA GLN A 143 -11.96 23.51 13.54
C GLN A 143 -12.19 23.53 12.05
#